data_2cec53345e3c93c5805ebe3957f53f2c
#
_entry.id   2cec53345e3c93c5805ebe3957f53f2c
#
_cell.length_a   1.000
_cell.length_b   1.000
_cell.length_c   1.000
_cell.angle_alpha   90.00
_cell.angle_beta   90.00
_cell.angle_gamma   90.00
#
_symmetry.space_group_name_H-M   'P 1'
#
loop_
_entity.id
_entity.type
_entity.pdbx_description
1 polymer ?
#
loop_
_entity_poly.entity_id
_entity_poly.type
_entity_poly.pdbx_seq_one_letter_code
_entity_poly.pdbx_strand_id
1 'polypeptide(L)'
;IGGESSGPGSTDVSLDEELQRVIPLIQKIRTESEIWISVDTWKAEVARQALEAGADAVNDVTALRGDTEMAKVIAEYQAPVILMFSKDSSARTSKQDTDYVDVLDTLKSFFRERLEFAELHGIHKSKIVIDPGMGFFISGKAKYSFEVIRRISELHEFALPLLLGP
;
A
#
# COMPACT_ATOMS: atom_id res chain seq x y z
N ILE A 1 -7.89 -0.13 8.15
CA ILE A 1 -7.86 0.90 9.20
C ILE A 1 -6.66 1.78 8.94
N GLY A 2 -6.83 3.11 8.84
CA GLY A 2 -5.75 4.07 8.65
C GLY A 2 -5.89 5.27 9.57
N GLY A 3 -4.75 5.83 10.02
CA GLY A 3 -4.70 7.01 10.89
C GLY A 3 -4.30 8.30 10.18
N GLU A 4 -3.75 8.19 8.97
CA GLU A 4 -3.32 9.30 8.13
C GLU A 4 -3.95 9.18 6.73
N SER A 5 -4.30 10.30 6.11
CA SER A 5 -4.81 10.31 4.74
C SER A 5 -3.67 10.49 3.73
N SER A 6 -3.63 9.64 2.72
CA SER A 6 -2.72 9.75 1.57
C SER A 6 -3.29 10.56 0.41
N GLY A 7 -4.51 11.08 0.57
CA GLY A 7 -5.20 11.89 -0.44
C GLY A 7 -4.59 13.29 -0.64
N PRO A 8 -4.83 13.92 -1.81
CA PRO A 8 -4.30 15.24 -2.10
C PRO A 8 -4.82 16.31 -1.13
N GLY A 9 -3.91 17.10 -0.58
CA GLY A 9 -4.25 18.21 0.33
C GLY A 9 -4.48 17.80 1.79
N SER A 10 -4.28 16.53 2.13
CA SER A 10 -4.22 16.10 3.52
C SER A 10 -2.96 16.64 4.23
N THR A 11 -3.00 16.68 5.54
CA THR A 11 -1.87 17.13 6.38
C THR A 11 -1.12 15.95 6.95
N ASP A 12 0.16 16.17 7.27
CA ASP A 12 0.97 15.14 7.95
C ASP A 12 0.42 14.86 9.34
N VAL A 13 0.44 13.60 9.71
CA VAL A 13 0.08 13.11 11.04
C VAL A 13 1.35 12.58 11.70
N SER A 14 1.63 13.03 12.93
CA SER A 14 2.80 12.54 13.65
C SER A 14 2.67 11.04 13.96
N LEU A 15 3.81 10.39 14.19
CA LEU A 15 3.83 8.97 14.58
C LEU A 15 2.93 8.72 15.81
N ASP A 16 3.11 9.52 16.87
CA ASP A 16 2.34 9.35 18.10
C ASP A 16 0.83 9.53 17.89
N GLU A 17 0.44 10.50 17.08
CA GLU A 17 -0.95 10.75 16.77
C GLU A 17 -1.56 9.61 15.94
N GLU A 18 -0.84 9.06 14.96
CA GLU A 18 -1.30 7.93 14.18
C GLU A 18 -1.45 6.67 15.04
N LEU A 19 -0.49 6.40 15.92
CA LEU A 19 -0.58 5.31 16.89
C LEU A 19 -1.82 5.45 17.81
N GLN A 20 -2.07 6.65 18.32
CA GLN A 20 -3.23 6.91 19.18
C GLN A 20 -4.56 6.71 18.45
N ARG A 21 -4.62 6.93 17.14
CA ARG A 21 -5.82 6.73 16.33
C ARG A 21 -6.05 5.25 15.99
N VAL A 22 -4.98 4.52 15.66
CA VAL A 22 -5.06 3.19 15.04
C VAL A 22 -5.06 2.07 16.09
N ILE A 23 -4.13 2.10 17.04
CA ILE A 23 -3.89 0.96 17.92
C ILE A 23 -5.09 0.65 18.84
N PRO A 24 -5.70 1.63 19.52
CA PRO A 24 -6.87 1.34 20.36
C PRO A 24 -8.06 0.79 19.57
N LEU A 25 -8.22 1.22 18.31
CA LEU A 25 -9.30 0.74 17.46
C LEU A 25 -9.08 -0.73 17.06
N ILE A 26 -7.87 -1.11 16.67
CA ILE A 26 -7.53 -2.51 16.34
C ILE A 26 -7.79 -3.40 17.56
N GLN A 27 -7.25 -3.02 18.73
CA GLN A 27 -7.44 -3.76 19.96
C GLN A 27 -8.93 -3.93 20.31
N LYS A 28 -9.73 -2.87 20.17
CA LYS A 28 -11.16 -2.92 20.43
C LYS A 28 -11.88 -3.88 19.49
N ILE A 29 -11.58 -3.85 18.20
CA ILE A 29 -12.17 -4.78 17.22
C ILE A 29 -11.80 -6.23 17.58
N ARG A 30 -10.55 -6.49 17.94
CA ARG A 30 -10.09 -7.84 18.32
C ARG A 30 -10.75 -8.41 19.55
N THR A 31 -11.23 -7.58 20.48
CA THR A 31 -12.02 -8.09 21.63
C THR A 31 -13.40 -8.59 21.22
N GLU A 32 -13.90 -8.22 20.05
CA GLU A 32 -15.28 -8.46 19.64
C GLU A 32 -15.41 -9.28 18.35
N SER A 33 -14.31 -9.41 17.56
CA SER A 33 -14.38 -10.00 16.22
C SER A 33 -13.04 -10.56 15.72
N GLU A 34 -13.13 -11.67 15.01
CA GLU A 34 -12.02 -12.26 14.24
C GLU A 34 -11.97 -11.75 12.78
N ILE A 35 -12.64 -10.63 12.48
CA ILE A 35 -12.61 -10.04 11.14
C ILE A 35 -11.19 -9.70 10.72
N TRP A 36 -10.86 -9.94 9.45
CA TRP A 36 -9.55 -9.60 8.91
C TRP A 36 -9.30 -8.10 8.90
N ILE A 37 -8.19 -7.64 9.47
CA ILE A 37 -7.83 -6.23 9.63
C ILE A 37 -6.56 -5.94 8.81
N SER A 38 -6.66 -5.02 7.86
CA SER A 38 -5.52 -4.40 7.21
C SER A 38 -5.27 -3.02 7.81
N VAL A 39 -4.03 -2.74 8.26
CA VAL A 39 -3.62 -1.39 8.65
C VAL A 39 -3.08 -0.65 7.43
N ASP A 40 -3.58 0.56 7.21
CA ASP A 40 -3.13 1.44 6.12
C ASP A 40 -2.13 2.44 6.70
N THR A 41 -0.87 2.19 6.45
CA THR A 41 0.25 3.03 6.91
C THR A 41 1.51 2.79 6.10
N TRP A 42 2.30 3.83 5.95
CA TRP A 42 3.64 3.78 5.37
C TRP A 42 4.75 3.85 6.42
N LYS A 43 4.38 4.05 7.71
CA LYS A 43 5.32 4.13 8.83
C LYS A 43 5.54 2.75 9.44
N ALA A 44 6.78 2.30 9.46
CA ALA A 44 7.15 0.97 9.94
C ALA A 44 6.75 0.74 11.42
N GLU A 45 6.90 1.74 12.27
CA GLU A 45 6.55 1.61 13.69
C GLU A 45 5.02 1.52 13.91
N VAL A 46 4.20 2.21 13.10
CA VAL A 46 2.74 2.03 13.14
C VAL A 46 2.37 0.62 12.68
N ALA A 47 2.99 0.13 11.60
CA ALA A 47 2.77 -1.23 11.13
C ALA A 47 3.14 -2.28 12.19
N ARG A 48 4.30 -2.13 12.87
CA ARG A 48 4.74 -3.01 13.97
C ARG A 48 3.70 -3.09 15.07
N GLN A 49 3.34 -1.95 15.64
CA GLN A 49 2.39 -1.92 16.75
C GLN A 49 0.98 -2.36 16.34
N ALA A 50 0.56 -2.09 15.11
CA ALA A 50 -0.71 -2.58 14.59
C ALA A 50 -0.75 -4.11 14.47
N LEU A 51 0.34 -4.73 13.97
CA LEU A 51 0.47 -6.20 13.91
C LEU A 51 0.49 -6.80 15.33
N GLU A 52 1.21 -6.20 16.27
CA GLU A 52 1.21 -6.60 17.68
C GLU A 52 -0.19 -6.47 18.33
N ALA A 53 -0.95 -5.46 17.94
CA ALA A 53 -2.33 -5.25 18.42
C ALA A 53 -3.35 -6.19 17.76
N GLY A 54 -2.94 -6.96 16.74
CA GLY A 54 -3.77 -7.97 16.09
C GLY A 54 -4.24 -7.61 14.68
N ALA A 55 -3.62 -6.65 13.99
CA ALA A 55 -3.82 -6.50 12.55
C ALA A 55 -3.25 -7.72 11.80
N ASP A 56 -3.88 -8.08 10.68
CA ASP A 56 -3.51 -9.26 9.89
C ASP A 56 -2.61 -8.91 8.71
N ALA A 57 -2.65 -7.66 8.23
CA ALA A 57 -1.92 -7.22 7.05
C ALA A 57 -1.58 -5.73 7.10
N VAL A 58 -0.62 -5.33 6.29
CA VAL A 58 -0.26 -3.92 6.08
C VAL A 58 -0.61 -3.50 4.65
N ASN A 59 -1.29 -2.36 4.50
CA ASN A 59 -1.46 -1.68 3.23
C ASN A 59 -0.49 -0.51 3.17
N ASP A 60 0.55 -0.63 2.34
CA ASP A 60 1.55 0.40 2.18
C ASP A 60 1.42 1.10 0.83
N VAL A 61 0.83 2.29 0.85
CA VAL A 61 0.64 3.14 -0.34
C VAL A 61 1.94 3.57 -1.02
N THR A 62 3.07 3.41 -0.31
CA THR A 62 4.40 3.72 -0.86
C THR A 62 5.12 2.51 -1.45
N ALA A 63 4.57 1.32 -1.30
CA ALA A 63 5.19 0.07 -1.74
C ALA A 63 6.63 -0.08 -1.24
N LEU A 64 6.83 0.05 0.06
CA LEU A 64 8.12 -0.06 0.78
C LEU A 64 9.14 1.03 0.40
N ARG A 65 8.68 2.21 -0.07
CA ARG A 65 9.56 3.34 -0.40
C ARG A 65 9.57 4.43 0.67
N GLY A 66 8.52 4.49 1.51
CA GLY A 66 8.32 5.58 2.47
C GLY A 66 9.16 5.46 3.72
N ASP A 67 9.31 4.25 4.26
CA ASP A 67 10.09 3.97 5.46
C ASP A 67 11.02 2.78 5.22
N THR A 68 12.32 2.98 5.42
CA THR A 68 13.36 1.97 5.17
C THR A 68 13.23 0.73 6.06
N GLU A 69 12.59 0.85 7.22
CA GLU A 69 12.38 -0.26 8.16
C GLU A 69 11.11 -1.06 7.84
N MET A 70 10.22 -0.56 6.97
CA MET A 70 8.95 -1.24 6.66
C MET A 70 9.15 -2.67 6.17
N ALA A 71 10.06 -2.87 5.22
CA ALA A 71 10.32 -4.21 4.67
C ALA A 71 10.78 -5.19 5.75
N LYS A 72 11.62 -4.73 6.68
CA LYS A 72 12.09 -5.54 7.81
C LYS A 72 10.94 -5.92 8.76
N VAL A 73 10.06 -4.98 9.08
CA VAL A 73 8.87 -5.25 9.90
C VAL A 73 7.98 -6.30 9.23
N ILE A 74 7.66 -6.13 7.95
CA ILE A 74 6.84 -7.09 7.20
C ILE A 74 7.47 -8.49 7.20
N ALA A 75 8.78 -8.58 6.98
CA ALA A 75 9.49 -9.86 6.97
C ALA A 75 9.55 -10.51 8.36
N GLU A 76 9.79 -9.73 9.42
CA GLU A 76 9.85 -10.20 10.81
C GLU A 76 8.53 -10.83 11.27
N TYR A 77 7.40 -10.16 10.97
CA TYR A 77 6.07 -10.65 11.33
C TYR A 77 5.48 -11.63 10.31
N GLN A 78 6.17 -11.88 9.19
CA GLN A 78 5.64 -12.68 8.07
C GLN A 78 4.23 -12.21 7.66
N ALA A 79 4.00 -10.91 7.75
CA ALA A 79 2.70 -10.30 7.51
C ALA A 79 2.41 -10.20 6.00
N PRO A 80 1.16 -10.43 5.57
CA PRO A 80 0.73 -10.00 4.24
C PRO A 80 0.87 -8.50 4.06
N VAL A 81 1.29 -8.09 2.84
CA VAL A 81 1.45 -6.68 2.49
C VAL A 81 0.82 -6.37 1.15
N ILE A 82 0.09 -5.26 1.09
CA ILE A 82 -0.41 -4.69 -0.15
C ILE A 82 0.60 -3.63 -0.61
N LEU A 83 1.13 -3.81 -1.81
CA LEU A 83 2.06 -2.88 -2.46
C LEU A 83 1.28 -2.08 -3.50
N MET A 84 1.06 -0.78 -3.23
CA MET A 84 0.29 0.06 -4.14
C MET A 84 1.20 0.92 -5.02
N PHE A 85 0.83 1.03 -6.29
CA PHE A 85 1.46 2.00 -7.19
C PHE A 85 1.02 3.42 -6.83
N SER A 86 1.98 4.32 -6.74
CA SER A 86 1.77 5.76 -6.74
C SER A 86 2.79 6.44 -7.64
N LYS A 87 2.32 7.36 -8.48
CA LYS A 87 3.20 8.21 -9.32
C LYS A 87 4.14 9.09 -8.50
N ASP A 88 3.70 9.44 -7.27
CA ASP A 88 4.48 10.23 -6.34
C ASP A 88 5.37 9.32 -5.48
N SER A 89 6.56 9.77 -5.14
CA SER A 89 7.48 9.04 -4.27
C SER A 89 7.13 9.17 -2.78
N SER A 90 6.32 10.17 -2.43
CA SER A 90 5.83 10.38 -1.07
C SER A 90 4.56 9.55 -0.80
N ALA A 91 4.25 9.36 0.47
CA ALA A 91 3.02 8.69 0.90
C ALA A 91 1.75 9.44 0.50
N ARG A 92 1.86 10.74 0.23
CA ARG A 92 0.74 11.59 -0.17
C ARG A 92 0.80 11.89 -1.65
N THR A 93 -0.30 11.58 -2.35
CA THR A 93 -0.40 11.88 -3.78
C THR A 93 -0.76 13.32 -4.04
N SER A 94 -0.34 13.83 -5.19
CA SER A 94 -0.61 15.18 -5.68
C SER A 94 -1.72 15.17 -6.75
N LYS A 95 -2.37 16.33 -6.95
CA LYS A 95 -3.34 16.53 -8.04
C LYS A 95 -2.68 16.74 -9.41
N GLN A 96 -1.36 16.58 -9.51
CA GLN A 96 -0.64 16.78 -10.77
C GLN A 96 -1.08 15.77 -11.82
N ASP A 97 -1.25 16.27 -13.03
CA ASP A 97 -1.39 15.43 -14.21
C ASP A 97 -0.06 14.77 -14.53
N THR A 98 -0.10 13.47 -14.75
CA THR A 98 1.03 12.70 -15.28
C THR A 98 0.59 12.06 -16.57
N ASP A 99 1.42 12.18 -17.60
CA ASP A 99 1.20 11.53 -18.88
C ASP A 99 2.07 10.29 -19.01
N TYR A 100 1.48 9.22 -19.52
CA TYR A 100 2.14 7.93 -19.76
C TYR A 100 2.12 7.63 -21.25
N VAL A 101 3.21 7.08 -21.78
CA VAL A 101 3.23 6.46 -23.11
C VAL A 101 2.36 5.20 -23.08
N ASP A 102 2.58 4.34 -22.08
CA ASP A 102 1.73 3.22 -21.71
C ASP A 102 1.70 3.11 -20.16
N VAL A 103 0.52 3.26 -19.59
CA VAL A 103 0.36 3.21 -18.13
C VAL A 103 0.59 1.80 -17.60
N LEU A 104 0.20 0.74 -18.33
CA LEU A 104 0.39 -0.64 -17.91
C LEU A 104 1.87 -1.03 -17.91
N ASP A 105 2.64 -0.59 -18.90
CA ASP A 105 4.09 -0.83 -18.92
C ASP A 105 4.78 -0.13 -17.75
N THR A 106 4.32 1.06 -17.38
CA THR A 106 4.80 1.77 -16.19
C THR A 106 4.50 0.97 -14.92
N LEU A 107 3.25 0.51 -14.75
CA LEU A 107 2.84 -0.31 -13.60
C LEU A 107 3.65 -1.61 -13.52
N LYS A 108 3.81 -2.31 -14.65
CA LYS A 108 4.58 -3.56 -14.71
C LYS A 108 6.04 -3.35 -14.32
N SER A 109 6.66 -2.28 -14.81
CA SER A 109 8.05 -1.94 -14.47
C SER A 109 8.17 -1.64 -12.96
N PHE A 110 7.24 -0.87 -12.41
CA PHE A 110 7.19 -0.58 -10.99
C PHE A 110 7.03 -1.86 -10.14
N PHE A 111 6.07 -2.72 -10.47
CA PHE A 111 5.87 -3.93 -9.70
C PHE A 111 7.04 -4.91 -9.77
N ARG A 112 7.70 -5.05 -10.94
CA ARG A 112 8.92 -5.87 -11.03
C ARG A 112 9.98 -5.39 -10.06
N GLU A 113 10.25 -4.10 -10.02
CA GLU A 113 11.22 -3.49 -9.11
C GLU A 113 10.81 -3.70 -7.63
N ARG A 114 9.53 -3.47 -7.29
CA ARG A 114 9.07 -3.60 -5.90
C ARG A 114 9.01 -5.03 -5.42
N LEU A 115 8.67 -5.98 -6.29
CA LEU A 115 8.67 -7.40 -5.96
C LEU A 115 10.09 -7.93 -5.75
N GLU A 116 11.04 -7.54 -6.59
CA GLU A 116 12.46 -7.86 -6.40
C GLU A 116 12.98 -7.29 -5.08
N PHE A 117 12.67 -6.03 -4.79
CA PHE A 117 13.03 -5.40 -3.52
C PHE A 117 12.44 -6.17 -2.32
N ALA A 118 11.16 -6.51 -2.36
CA ALA A 118 10.50 -7.25 -1.29
C ALA A 118 11.14 -8.61 -1.05
N GLU A 119 11.43 -9.37 -2.11
CA GLU A 119 12.09 -10.68 -2.04
C GLU A 119 13.50 -10.59 -1.45
N LEU A 120 14.29 -9.60 -1.86
CA LEU A 120 15.63 -9.35 -1.31
C LEU A 120 15.61 -9.03 0.19
N HIS A 121 14.50 -8.50 0.70
CA HIS A 121 14.29 -8.21 2.12
C HIS A 121 13.55 -9.32 2.89
N GLY A 122 13.39 -10.49 2.28
CA GLY A 122 12.83 -11.67 2.95
C GLY A 122 11.30 -11.73 2.98
N ILE A 123 10.60 -10.89 2.20
CA ILE A 123 9.15 -10.94 2.06
C ILE A 123 8.81 -11.97 0.99
N HIS A 124 8.18 -13.08 1.39
CA HIS A 124 7.82 -14.13 0.45
C HIS A 124 6.68 -13.69 -0.48
N LYS A 125 6.79 -14.03 -1.77
CA LYS A 125 5.81 -13.66 -2.82
C LYS A 125 4.36 -14.00 -2.45
N SER A 126 4.11 -15.12 -1.75
CA SER A 126 2.77 -15.52 -1.30
C SER A 126 2.12 -14.58 -0.28
N LYS A 127 2.88 -13.63 0.26
CA LYS A 127 2.42 -12.62 1.21
C LYS A 127 2.12 -11.28 0.56
N ILE A 128 2.26 -11.16 -0.76
CA ILE A 128 2.14 -9.90 -1.46
C ILE A 128 0.82 -9.85 -2.24
N VAL A 129 0.12 -8.74 -2.10
CA VAL A 129 -0.98 -8.29 -2.95
C VAL A 129 -0.49 -7.04 -3.68
N ILE A 130 -0.80 -6.89 -4.96
CA ILE A 130 -0.48 -5.67 -5.69
C ILE A 130 -1.74 -4.85 -5.94
N ASP A 131 -1.61 -3.52 -5.84
CA ASP A 131 -2.67 -2.55 -6.11
C ASP A 131 -2.15 -1.55 -7.15
N PRO A 132 -2.76 -1.46 -8.35
CA PRO A 132 -2.32 -0.53 -9.38
C PRO A 132 -2.51 0.94 -9.00
N GLY A 133 -3.16 1.24 -7.88
CA GLY A 133 -3.59 2.59 -7.54
C GLY A 133 -4.67 3.08 -8.51
N MET A 134 -5.42 4.08 -8.10
CA MET A 134 -6.47 4.68 -8.93
C MET A 134 -6.52 6.20 -8.74
N GLY A 135 -7.20 6.88 -9.63
CA GLY A 135 -7.38 8.33 -9.54
C GLY A 135 -6.05 9.09 -9.49
N PHE A 136 -5.90 9.96 -8.52
CA PHE A 136 -4.71 10.80 -8.40
C PHE A 136 -3.40 10.03 -8.14
N PHE A 137 -3.46 8.80 -7.67
CA PHE A 137 -2.27 7.96 -7.54
C PHE A 137 -1.66 7.59 -8.90
N ILE A 138 -2.48 7.53 -9.93
CA ILE A 138 -2.02 7.35 -11.32
C ILE A 138 -1.83 8.72 -11.98
N SER A 139 -2.91 9.52 -12.07
CA SER A 139 -2.91 10.83 -12.73
C SER A 139 -4.19 11.61 -12.38
N GLY A 140 -4.17 12.95 -12.50
CA GLY A 140 -5.39 13.74 -12.55
C GLY A 140 -6.25 13.47 -13.79
N LYS A 141 -5.72 12.79 -14.81
CA LYS A 141 -6.43 12.44 -16.04
C LYS A 141 -7.11 11.08 -15.89
N ALA A 142 -8.42 11.06 -15.72
CA ALA A 142 -9.22 9.84 -15.49
C ALA A 142 -9.03 8.75 -16.58
N LYS A 143 -8.65 9.13 -17.81
CA LYS A 143 -8.41 8.18 -18.91
C LYS A 143 -7.45 7.05 -18.53
N TYR A 144 -6.42 7.33 -17.71
CA TYR A 144 -5.44 6.34 -17.30
C TYR A 144 -6.00 5.32 -16.31
N SER A 145 -6.83 5.77 -15.37
CA SER A 145 -7.54 4.83 -14.48
C SER A 145 -8.48 3.91 -15.27
N PHE A 146 -9.22 4.44 -16.23
CA PHE A 146 -10.07 3.63 -17.11
C PHE A 146 -9.25 2.66 -17.98
N GLU A 147 -8.07 3.08 -18.44
CA GLU A 147 -7.19 2.19 -19.19
C GLU A 147 -6.65 1.04 -18.34
N VAL A 148 -6.26 1.32 -17.09
CA VAL A 148 -5.87 0.28 -16.13
C VAL A 148 -7.00 -0.72 -15.93
N ILE A 149 -8.23 -0.27 -15.67
CA ILE A 149 -9.39 -1.17 -15.51
C ILE A 149 -9.59 -2.02 -16.77
N ARG A 150 -9.56 -1.41 -17.95
CA ARG A 150 -9.77 -2.10 -19.23
C ARG A 150 -8.74 -3.18 -19.50
N ARG A 151 -7.49 -2.97 -19.06
CA ARG A 151 -6.35 -3.84 -19.33
C ARG A 151 -5.83 -4.56 -18.08
N ILE A 152 -6.62 -4.60 -17.00
CA ILE A 152 -6.22 -5.14 -15.68
C ILE A 152 -5.69 -6.57 -15.77
N SER A 153 -6.20 -7.37 -16.72
CA SER A 153 -5.76 -8.75 -16.95
C SER A 153 -4.27 -8.87 -17.29
N GLU A 154 -3.65 -7.80 -17.81
CA GLU A 154 -2.23 -7.81 -18.10
C GLU A 154 -1.35 -7.88 -16.84
N LEU A 155 -1.88 -7.45 -15.67
CA LEU A 155 -1.19 -7.58 -14.39
C LEU A 155 -1.20 -9.00 -13.83
N HIS A 156 -2.00 -9.92 -14.41
CA HIS A 156 -1.96 -11.33 -14.05
C HIS A 156 -0.61 -12.00 -14.38
N GLU A 157 0.26 -11.35 -15.16
CA GLU A 157 1.63 -11.84 -15.41
C GLU A 157 2.42 -12.04 -14.11
N PHE A 158 2.09 -11.29 -13.04
CA PHE A 158 2.75 -11.43 -11.74
C PHE A 158 2.28 -12.65 -10.94
N ALA A 159 1.16 -13.28 -11.31
CA ALA A 159 0.53 -14.38 -10.58
C ALA A 159 0.33 -14.05 -9.08
N LEU A 160 -0.14 -12.83 -8.79
CA LEU A 160 -0.44 -12.31 -7.47
C LEU A 160 -1.90 -11.87 -7.38
N PRO A 161 -2.49 -11.86 -6.16
CA PRO A 161 -3.76 -11.21 -5.93
C PRO A 161 -3.70 -9.72 -6.29
N LEU A 162 -4.80 -9.21 -6.85
CA LEU A 162 -4.98 -7.81 -7.18
C LEU A 162 -5.99 -7.18 -6.24
N LEU A 163 -5.62 -6.05 -5.64
CA LEU A 163 -6.56 -5.12 -4.98
C LEU A 163 -6.88 -4.02 -5.97
N LEU A 164 -8.13 -3.60 -6.05
CA LEU A 164 -8.57 -2.48 -6.86
C LEU A 164 -9.56 -1.62 -6.06
N GLY A 165 -9.18 -0.39 -5.76
CA GLY A 165 -10.00 0.62 -5.09
C GLY A 165 -10.36 1.75 -6.05
N PRO A 166 -11.49 1.65 -6.82
CA PRO A 166 -11.89 2.66 -7.79
C PRO A 166 -12.39 3.96 -7.15
#